data_8c51fb120e78aa6f086059bdd1b56849
#
_entry.id   8c51fb120e78aa6f086059bdd1b56849
#
_cell.length_a   1.000
_cell.length_b   1.000
_cell.length_c   1.000
_cell.angle_alpha   90.00
_cell.angle_beta   90.00
_cell.angle_gamma   90.00
#
_symmetry.space_group_name_H-M   'P 1'
#
loop_
_entity.id
_entity.type
_entity.pdbx_description
1 polymer ?
#
loop_
_entity_poly.entity_id
_entity_poly.type
_entity_poly.pdbx_seq_one_letter_code
_entity_poly.pdbx_strand_id
1 'polypeptide(L)'
;LQLVFFDQEEQNLQGSLAFTLDPLNLDHLLGVIVLDMVGYRCDQPGCQAYPRGLPIAPPSDRGDFLAVVGTLEHPNLLNAFKASPLTYTLPVPFKGLLTPDVLRSDHAPFWFYGIDAVLVTDTGNLRNPHYHRPSDRSGTIDPVFFAEAAQTVVDALLALQF
;
A
#
# COMPACT_ATOMS: atom_id res chain seq x y z
N LEU A 1 -5.49 -5.76 -17.49
CA LEU A 1 -4.49 -5.51 -16.46
C LEU A 1 -3.24 -4.92 -17.10
N GLN A 2 -2.75 -3.81 -16.58
CA GLN A 2 -1.49 -3.17 -16.94
C GLN A 2 -0.56 -3.22 -15.73
N LEU A 3 0.71 -3.56 -15.93
CA LEU A 3 1.75 -3.47 -14.92
C LEU A 3 2.63 -2.27 -15.23
N VAL A 4 2.81 -1.39 -14.26
CA VAL A 4 3.62 -0.18 -14.38
C VAL A 4 4.65 -0.15 -13.26
N PHE A 5 5.89 0.16 -13.59
CA PHE A 5 6.97 0.36 -12.64
C PHE A 5 7.35 1.84 -12.67
N PHE A 6 7.08 2.53 -11.58
CA PHE A 6 7.44 3.94 -11.46
C PHE A 6 8.89 4.07 -11.04
N ASP A 7 9.57 5.05 -11.60
CA ASP A 7 10.89 5.50 -11.16
C ASP A 7 10.76 6.73 -10.24
N GLN A 8 11.85 7.09 -9.58
CA GLN A 8 11.97 8.31 -8.79
C GLN A 8 10.85 8.51 -7.74
N GLU A 9 10.36 7.40 -7.16
CA GLU A 9 9.39 7.44 -6.05
C GLU A 9 9.99 8.22 -4.87
N GLU A 10 11.24 7.93 -4.49
CA GLU A 10 11.99 8.56 -3.40
C GLU A 10 12.30 10.07 -3.65
N GLN A 11 12.06 10.55 -4.84
CA GLN A 11 12.21 11.95 -5.25
C GLN A 11 10.84 12.66 -5.37
N ASN A 12 9.97 12.45 -4.38
CA ASN A 12 8.61 12.99 -4.33
C ASN A 12 7.70 12.45 -5.44
N LEU A 13 7.70 11.15 -5.66
CA LEU A 13 6.75 10.44 -6.53
C LEU A 13 6.79 10.91 -8.00
N GLN A 14 7.96 11.30 -8.52
CA GLN A 14 8.05 11.95 -9.82
C GLN A 14 7.52 11.07 -10.96
N GLY A 15 7.77 9.76 -10.90
CA GLY A 15 7.30 8.82 -11.93
C GLY A 15 5.77 8.72 -11.97
N SER A 16 5.13 8.50 -10.84
CA SER A 16 3.67 8.41 -10.75
C SER A 16 2.99 9.75 -10.99
N LEU A 17 3.60 10.86 -10.57
CA LEU A 17 3.12 12.21 -10.90
C LEU A 17 3.17 12.45 -12.41
N ALA A 18 4.27 12.14 -13.08
CA ALA A 18 4.38 12.30 -14.53
C ALA A 18 3.35 11.42 -15.26
N PHE A 19 3.13 10.19 -14.78
CA PHE A 19 2.13 9.28 -15.34
C PHE A 19 0.73 9.86 -15.23
N THR A 20 0.36 10.41 -14.07
CA THR A 20 -0.98 10.95 -13.83
C THR A 20 -1.23 12.32 -14.49
N LEU A 21 -0.18 13.02 -14.91
CA LEU A 21 -0.29 14.27 -15.68
C LEU A 21 -0.75 14.05 -17.12
N ASP A 22 -0.55 12.86 -17.69
CA ASP A 22 -1.04 12.52 -19.02
C ASP A 22 -2.45 11.92 -18.94
N PRO A 23 -3.50 12.61 -19.41
CA PRO A 23 -4.87 12.12 -19.37
C PRO A 23 -5.06 10.78 -20.10
N LEU A 24 -4.24 10.47 -21.11
CA LEU A 24 -4.33 9.21 -21.83
C LEU A 24 -3.98 8.00 -20.96
N ASN A 25 -3.14 8.20 -19.94
CA ASN A 25 -2.83 7.15 -18.99
C ASN A 25 -3.98 6.87 -17.99
N LEU A 26 -4.87 7.85 -17.82
CA LEU A 26 -6.00 7.75 -16.90
C LEU A 26 -7.29 7.31 -17.61
N ASP A 27 -7.30 7.33 -18.94
CA ASP A 27 -8.47 6.94 -19.71
C ASP A 27 -8.76 5.44 -19.52
N HIS A 28 -10.01 5.13 -19.20
CA HIS A 28 -10.48 3.76 -18.89
C HIS A 28 -9.80 3.07 -17.69
N LEU A 29 -9.08 3.82 -16.84
CA LEU A 29 -8.48 3.28 -15.64
C LEU A 29 -9.57 3.04 -14.58
N LEU A 30 -9.83 1.77 -14.25
CA LEU A 30 -10.88 1.38 -13.30
C LEU A 30 -10.41 1.43 -11.85
N GLY A 31 -9.11 1.36 -11.62
CA GLY A 31 -8.49 1.46 -10.31
C GLY A 31 -7.01 1.09 -10.34
N VAL A 32 -6.32 1.38 -9.26
CA VAL A 32 -4.87 1.18 -9.13
C VAL A 32 -4.55 0.45 -7.83
N ILE A 33 -3.73 -0.59 -7.92
CA ILE A 33 -3.16 -1.28 -6.77
C ILE A 33 -1.66 -1.00 -6.78
N VAL A 34 -1.19 -0.22 -5.83
CA VAL A 34 0.23 0.09 -5.65
C VAL A 34 0.82 -0.87 -4.63
N LEU A 35 1.93 -1.49 -4.97
CA LEU A 35 2.69 -2.37 -4.10
C LEU A 35 3.99 -1.66 -3.73
N ASP A 36 4.14 -1.37 -2.46
CA ASP A 36 5.32 -0.70 -1.94
C ASP A 36 5.68 -1.29 -0.58
N MET A 37 6.89 -1.88 -0.51
CA MET A 37 7.37 -2.63 0.65
C MET A 37 6.37 -3.71 1.09
N VAL A 38 6.46 -4.90 0.50
CA VAL A 38 5.51 -5.99 0.74
C VAL A 38 6.19 -7.29 1.19
N GLY A 39 7.43 -7.22 1.69
CA GLY A 39 8.24 -8.41 1.92
C GLY A 39 8.84 -8.54 3.32
N TYR A 40 8.76 -7.54 4.18
CA TYR A 40 9.33 -7.61 5.52
C TYR A 40 8.30 -8.07 6.55
N ARG A 41 8.61 -9.13 7.26
CA ARG A 41 7.81 -9.69 8.35
C ARG A 41 8.53 -9.62 9.68
N CYS A 42 7.78 -9.44 10.76
CA CYS A 42 8.32 -9.37 12.10
C CYS A 42 7.33 -9.98 13.10
N ASP A 43 7.72 -11.08 13.72
CA ASP A 43 6.86 -11.86 14.62
C ASP A 43 7.08 -11.53 16.12
N GLN A 44 7.99 -10.63 16.43
CA GLN A 44 8.28 -10.27 17.81
C GLN A 44 7.22 -9.30 18.37
N PRO A 45 6.73 -9.48 19.61
CA PRO A 45 5.83 -8.51 20.24
C PRO A 45 6.46 -7.11 20.27
N GLY A 46 5.65 -6.09 19.94
CA GLY A 46 6.09 -4.70 19.94
C GLY A 46 6.94 -4.27 18.74
N CYS A 47 7.12 -5.13 17.73
CA CYS A 47 7.91 -4.77 16.55
C CYS A 47 7.13 -3.96 15.51
N GLN A 48 5.80 -3.85 15.63
CA GLN A 48 4.97 -3.01 14.79
C GLN A 48 4.69 -1.69 15.49
N ALA A 49 5.10 -0.59 14.89
CA ALA A 49 4.72 0.76 15.29
C ALA A 49 3.55 1.27 14.45
N TYR A 50 2.93 2.35 14.90
CA TYR A 50 1.80 2.99 14.20
C TYR A 50 1.97 4.51 14.18
N PRO A 51 1.48 5.20 13.15
CA PRO A 51 1.44 6.65 13.12
C PRO A 51 0.67 7.20 14.34
N ARG A 52 1.11 8.33 14.86
CA ARG A 52 0.39 9.03 15.94
C ARG A 52 -0.94 9.56 15.42
N GLY A 53 -1.99 9.40 16.20
CA GLY A 53 -3.31 9.94 15.86
C GLY A 53 -4.11 9.10 14.87
N LEU A 54 -3.73 7.85 14.61
CA LEU A 54 -4.62 6.93 13.89
C LEU A 54 -5.97 6.82 14.59
N PRO A 55 -7.09 6.93 13.85
CA PRO A 55 -8.43 6.91 14.43
C PRO A 55 -8.91 5.50 14.80
N ILE A 56 -8.06 4.49 14.65
CA ILE A 56 -8.39 3.08 14.94
C ILE A 56 -7.45 2.51 15.99
N ALA A 57 -7.93 1.51 16.73
CA ALA A 57 -7.06 0.70 17.57
C ALA A 57 -6.07 -0.11 16.71
N PRO A 58 -4.79 -0.21 17.11
CA PRO A 58 -3.83 -1.05 16.41
C PRO A 58 -4.32 -2.50 16.33
N PRO A 59 -4.32 -3.12 15.13
CA PRO A 59 -4.81 -4.49 14.96
C PRO A 59 -3.87 -5.54 15.58
N SER A 60 -2.58 -5.28 15.61
CA SER A 60 -1.54 -6.18 16.14
C SER A 60 -0.34 -5.38 16.62
N ASP A 61 0.43 -5.90 17.58
CA ASP A 61 1.75 -5.38 17.95
C ASP A 61 2.89 -6.10 17.19
N ARG A 62 2.53 -7.00 16.27
CA ARG A 62 3.45 -7.76 15.40
C ARG A 62 3.28 -7.33 13.97
N GLY A 63 4.35 -7.44 13.20
CA GLY A 63 4.39 -7.12 11.79
C GLY A 63 4.18 -8.33 10.90
N ASP A 64 3.08 -9.05 11.06
CA ASP A 64 2.73 -10.29 10.37
C ASP A 64 1.55 -10.12 9.40
N PHE A 65 1.26 -8.89 9.00
CA PHE A 65 0.15 -8.54 8.13
C PHE A 65 0.55 -7.55 7.04
N LEU A 66 -0.31 -7.38 6.04
CA LEU A 66 -0.28 -6.28 5.07
C LEU A 66 -1.29 -5.22 5.48
N ALA A 67 -0.87 -3.97 5.47
CA ALA A 67 -1.79 -2.83 5.50
C ALA A 67 -2.25 -2.54 4.06
N VAL A 68 -3.56 -2.38 3.88
CA VAL A 68 -4.14 -1.94 2.62
C VAL A 68 -4.83 -0.61 2.88
N VAL A 69 -4.25 0.46 2.36
CA VAL A 69 -4.71 1.84 2.60
C VAL A 69 -5.45 2.33 1.36
N GLY A 70 -6.65 2.85 1.53
CA GLY A 70 -7.47 3.39 0.45
C GLY A 70 -8.39 4.50 0.94
N THR A 71 -9.07 5.19 0.03
CA THR A 71 -9.97 6.28 0.40
C THR A 71 -11.35 5.78 0.81
N LEU A 72 -12.02 6.52 1.70
CA LEU A 72 -13.43 6.27 2.05
C LEU A 72 -14.38 6.54 0.88
N GLU A 73 -13.99 7.43 -0.01
CA GLU A 73 -14.77 7.84 -1.17
C GLU A 73 -14.88 6.74 -2.23
N HIS A 74 -13.89 5.83 -2.27
CA HIS A 74 -13.78 4.76 -3.26
C HIS A 74 -13.47 3.41 -2.57
N PRO A 75 -14.45 2.75 -1.93
CA PRO A 75 -14.19 1.59 -1.08
C PRO A 75 -14.00 0.26 -1.85
N ASN A 76 -14.26 0.23 -3.17
CA ASN A 76 -14.34 -1.02 -3.93
C ASN A 76 -13.01 -1.81 -3.91
N LEU A 77 -11.89 -1.14 -4.16
CA LEU A 77 -10.58 -1.79 -4.11
C LEU A 77 -10.25 -2.28 -2.71
N LEU A 78 -10.51 -1.49 -1.66
CA LEU A 78 -10.32 -1.91 -0.27
C LEU A 78 -11.14 -3.16 0.08
N ASN A 79 -12.39 -3.22 -0.40
CA ASN A 79 -13.29 -4.33 -0.11
C ASN A 79 -12.78 -5.65 -0.71
N ALA A 80 -12.09 -5.61 -1.86
CA ALA A 80 -11.51 -6.78 -2.48
C ALA A 80 -10.44 -7.45 -1.60
N PHE A 81 -9.78 -6.69 -0.74
CA PHE A 81 -8.74 -7.21 0.17
C PHE A 81 -9.28 -7.72 1.50
N LYS A 82 -10.53 -7.42 1.87
CA LYS A 82 -11.11 -7.80 3.19
C LYS A 82 -11.24 -9.30 3.40
N ALA A 83 -11.27 -10.10 2.35
CA ALA A 83 -11.41 -11.54 2.46
C ALA A 83 -10.11 -12.24 2.90
N SER A 84 -8.96 -11.60 2.73
CA SER A 84 -7.67 -12.18 3.11
C SER A 84 -7.41 -12.00 4.60
N PRO A 85 -7.07 -13.06 5.33
CA PRO A 85 -6.67 -12.97 6.74
C PRO A 85 -5.32 -12.26 6.94
N LEU A 86 -4.55 -12.10 5.86
CA LEU A 86 -3.25 -11.42 5.89
C LEU A 86 -3.39 -9.90 5.93
N THR A 87 -4.57 -9.33 5.64
CA THR A 87 -4.72 -7.90 5.41
C THR A 87 -5.48 -7.18 6.52
N TYR A 88 -5.01 -5.97 6.85
CA TYR A 88 -5.79 -4.97 7.56
C TYR A 88 -6.05 -3.78 6.64
N THR A 89 -7.34 -3.52 6.36
CA THR A 89 -7.74 -2.40 5.52
C THR A 89 -7.90 -1.12 6.33
N LEU A 90 -7.31 -0.04 5.84
CA LEU A 90 -7.37 1.30 6.43
C LEU A 90 -8.05 2.26 5.46
N PRO A 91 -9.36 2.51 5.61
CA PRO A 91 -10.03 3.56 4.87
C PRO A 91 -9.68 4.93 5.47
N VAL A 92 -9.17 5.84 4.64
CA VAL A 92 -8.82 7.20 5.06
C VAL A 92 -9.76 8.24 4.44
N PRO A 93 -10.23 9.22 5.23
CA PRO A 93 -11.06 10.31 4.71
C PRO A 93 -10.20 11.37 4.01
N PHE A 94 -10.87 12.17 3.18
CA PHE A 94 -10.26 13.35 2.54
C PHE A 94 -8.96 13.05 1.81
N LYS A 95 -8.91 11.90 1.11
CA LYS A 95 -7.72 11.47 0.36
C LYS A 95 -6.44 11.48 1.20
N GLY A 96 -6.52 11.15 2.48
CA GLY A 96 -5.37 11.07 3.38
C GLY A 96 -4.81 12.41 3.88
N LEU A 97 -5.43 13.54 3.57
CA LEU A 97 -4.92 14.87 3.95
C LEU A 97 -4.78 15.06 5.47
N LEU A 98 -5.57 14.35 6.27
CA LEU A 98 -5.48 14.38 7.74
C LEU A 98 -4.44 13.40 8.30
N THR A 99 -3.87 12.56 7.46
CA THR A 99 -2.89 11.53 7.85
C THR A 99 -1.76 11.51 6.82
N PRO A 100 -0.86 12.50 6.81
CA PRO A 100 0.15 12.67 5.75
C PRO A 100 1.05 11.44 5.54
N ASP A 101 1.26 10.62 6.56
CA ASP A 101 2.07 9.39 6.45
C ASP A 101 1.51 8.40 5.41
N VAL A 102 0.20 8.45 5.13
CA VAL A 102 -0.40 7.59 4.12
C VAL A 102 -0.28 8.13 2.68
N LEU A 103 0.34 9.28 2.48
CA LEU A 103 0.53 9.90 1.16
C LEU A 103 1.96 9.71 0.60
N ARG A 104 2.73 8.80 1.18
CA ARG A 104 4.16 8.65 0.93
C ARG A 104 4.50 7.64 -0.17
N SER A 105 3.53 7.19 -0.98
CA SER A 105 3.78 6.25 -2.07
C SER A 105 2.96 6.59 -3.30
N ASP A 106 3.22 5.91 -4.41
CA ASP A 106 2.74 6.18 -5.76
C ASP A 106 1.22 6.11 -5.97
N HIS A 107 0.44 5.67 -4.98
CA HIS A 107 -1.02 5.75 -5.02
C HIS A 107 -1.56 7.18 -4.82
N ALA A 108 -0.81 8.04 -4.13
CA ALA A 108 -1.27 9.38 -3.76
C ALA A 108 -1.58 10.28 -4.96
N PRO A 109 -0.78 10.34 -6.03
CA PRO A 109 -1.14 11.10 -7.23
C PRO A 109 -2.48 10.69 -7.82
N PHE A 110 -2.81 9.40 -7.86
CA PHE A 110 -4.09 8.91 -8.38
C PHE A 110 -5.27 9.42 -7.55
N TRP A 111 -5.14 9.46 -6.23
CA TRP A 111 -6.18 10.03 -5.37
C TRP A 111 -6.47 11.49 -5.68
N PHE A 112 -5.43 12.31 -5.99
CA PHE A 112 -5.63 13.71 -6.36
C PHE A 112 -6.44 13.85 -7.64
N TYR A 113 -6.27 12.95 -8.59
CA TYR A 113 -7.06 12.90 -9.84
C TYR A 113 -8.40 12.19 -9.69
N GLY A 114 -8.78 11.73 -8.49
CA GLY A 114 -10.07 11.07 -8.24
C GLY A 114 -10.15 9.65 -8.77
N ILE A 115 -8.99 9.02 -9.03
CA ILE A 115 -8.90 7.62 -9.40
C ILE A 115 -8.87 6.78 -8.11
N ASP A 116 -9.65 5.70 -8.08
CA ASP A 116 -9.61 4.74 -6.99
C ASP A 116 -8.25 4.05 -6.97
N ALA A 117 -7.55 4.14 -5.84
CA ALA A 117 -6.25 3.53 -5.66
C ALA A 117 -6.09 3.00 -4.24
N VAL A 118 -5.35 1.91 -4.09
CA VAL A 118 -4.93 1.38 -2.79
C VAL A 118 -3.43 1.19 -2.74
N LEU A 119 -2.86 1.46 -1.56
CA LEU A 119 -1.50 1.06 -1.21
C LEU A 119 -1.56 -0.26 -0.45
N VAL A 120 -0.83 -1.26 -0.92
CA VAL A 120 -0.57 -2.52 -0.21
C VAL A 120 0.86 -2.48 0.29
N THR A 121 1.06 -2.60 1.60
CA THR A 121 2.38 -2.42 2.21
C THR A 121 2.58 -3.25 3.46
N ASP A 122 3.82 -3.63 3.75
CA ASP A 122 4.23 -4.18 5.03
C ASP A 122 4.46 -3.10 6.11
N THR A 123 4.04 -1.85 5.82
CA THR A 123 4.17 -0.66 6.66
C THR A 123 5.57 -0.04 6.74
N GLY A 124 6.54 -0.52 5.98
CA GLY A 124 7.85 0.10 5.79
C GLY A 124 8.57 0.48 7.09
N ASN A 125 8.84 1.76 7.26
CA ASN A 125 9.56 2.31 8.41
C ASN A 125 8.90 2.08 9.78
N LEU A 126 7.63 1.69 9.82
CA LEU A 126 6.92 1.39 11.07
C LEU A 126 7.23 -0.04 11.57
N ARG A 127 7.89 -0.85 10.76
CA ARG A 127 8.21 -2.25 11.05
C ARG A 127 9.64 -2.63 10.71
N ASN A 128 10.12 -2.23 9.51
CA ASN A 128 11.39 -2.65 8.98
C ASN A 128 12.56 -1.80 9.55
N PRO A 129 13.46 -2.36 10.40
CA PRO A 129 14.60 -1.62 10.95
C PRO A 129 15.69 -1.32 9.90
N HIS A 130 15.58 -1.91 8.71
CA HIS A 130 16.52 -1.72 7.60
C HIS A 130 16.08 -0.60 6.63
N TYR A 131 14.84 -0.08 6.79
CA TYR A 131 14.28 0.97 5.94
C TYR A 131 15.25 2.13 5.72
N HIS A 132 15.54 2.47 4.46
CA HIS A 132 16.50 3.50 4.02
C HIS A 132 17.93 3.34 4.60
N ARG A 133 18.37 2.10 4.80
CA ARG A 133 19.72 1.79 5.29
C ARG A 133 20.46 0.85 4.34
N PRO A 134 21.82 0.87 4.35
CA PRO A 134 22.61 -0.08 3.57
C PRO A 134 22.38 -1.56 3.94
N SER A 135 21.74 -1.81 5.07
CA SER A 135 21.34 -3.14 5.52
C SER A 135 20.02 -3.63 4.90
N ASP A 136 19.29 -2.77 4.18
CA ASP A 136 18.10 -3.18 3.43
C ASP A 136 18.55 -3.90 2.15
N ARG A 137 18.39 -5.21 2.17
CA ARG A 137 18.88 -6.12 1.13
C ARG A 137 17.84 -7.22 0.91
N SER A 138 17.93 -7.90 -0.22
CA SER A 138 17.03 -9.03 -0.56
C SER A 138 16.97 -10.12 0.52
N GLY A 139 18.06 -10.31 1.29
CA GLY A 139 18.10 -11.25 2.41
C GLY A 139 17.27 -10.85 3.64
N THR A 140 16.71 -9.64 3.69
CA THR A 140 15.78 -9.18 4.75
C THR A 140 14.32 -9.46 4.42
N ILE A 141 14.04 -9.88 3.20
CA ILE A 141 12.69 -10.28 2.75
C ILE A 141 12.38 -11.67 3.30
N ASP A 142 11.20 -11.82 3.91
CA ASP A 142 10.64 -13.13 4.23
C ASP A 142 9.99 -13.71 2.97
N PRO A 143 10.53 -14.80 2.39
CA PRO A 143 10.04 -15.30 1.11
C PRO A 143 8.63 -15.92 1.20
N VAL A 144 8.23 -16.41 2.37
CA VAL A 144 6.88 -16.98 2.58
C VAL A 144 5.88 -15.83 2.63
N PHE A 145 6.14 -14.83 3.47
CA PHE A 145 5.29 -13.64 3.58
C PHE A 145 5.16 -12.91 2.24
N PHE A 146 6.27 -12.78 1.50
CA PHE A 146 6.25 -12.16 0.16
C PHE A 146 5.39 -12.94 -0.84
N ALA A 147 5.45 -14.27 -0.83
CA ALA A 147 4.60 -15.11 -1.68
C ALA A 147 3.12 -15.00 -1.29
N GLU A 148 2.82 -14.98 0.01
CA GLU A 148 1.46 -14.76 0.52
C GLU A 148 0.93 -13.37 0.15
N ALA A 149 1.77 -12.34 0.20
CA ALA A 149 1.44 -10.99 -0.25
C ALA A 149 1.07 -10.96 -1.73
N ALA A 150 1.89 -11.59 -2.58
CA ALA A 150 1.62 -11.69 -4.01
C ALA A 150 0.31 -12.44 -4.30
N GLN A 151 0.07 -13.57 -3.63
CA GLN A 151 -1.18 -14.32 -3.78
C GLN A 151 -2.39 -13.48 -3.33
N THR A 152 -2.28 -12.75 -2.23
CA THR A 152 -3.34 -11.86 -1.74
C THR A 152 -3.73 -10.81 -2.78
N VAL A 153 -2.75 -10.24 -3.48
CA VAL A 153 -3.02 -9.27 -4.57
C VAL A 153 -3.71 -9.94 -5.76
N VAL A 154 -3.27 -11.14 -6.14
CA VAL A 154 -3.93 -11.91 -7.21
C VAL A 154 -5.37 -12.24 -6.85
N ASP A 155 -5.63 -12.70 -5.63
CA ASP A 155 -6.98 -13.03 -5.16
C ASP A 155 -7.88 -11.80 -5.13
N ALA A 156 -7.36 -10.64 -4.69
CA ALA A 156 -8.09 -9.37 -4.73
C ALA A 156 -8.42 -8.95 -6.17
N LEU A 157 -7.49 -9.07 -7.12
CA LEU A 157 -7.73 -8.79 -8.54
C LEU A 157 -8.82 -9.69 -9.12
N LEU A 158 -8.84 -10.98 -8.77
CA LEU A 158 -9.86 -11.91 -9.21
C LEU A 158 -11.24 -11.64 -8.59
N ALA A 159 -11.27 -11.05 -7.40
CA ALA A 159 -12.51 -10.67 -6.73
C ALA A 159 -13.13 -9.38 -7.27
N LEU A 160 -12.35 -8.54 -7.98
CA LEU A 160 -12.86 -7.33 -8.61
C LEU A 160 -13.70 -7.71 -9.84
N GLN A 161 -14.98 -7.45 -9.75
CA GLN A 161 -15.91 -7.56 -10.89
C GLN A 161 -16.07 -6.16 -11.50
N PHE A 162 -15.46 -5.95 -12.64
CA PHE A 162 -15.60 -4.70 -13.42
C PHE A 162 -16.66 -4.83 -14.49
#